data_9ff1dfea220108b59dec3b2988a583d1
#
_entry.id   9ff1dfea220108b59dec3b2988a583d1
#
_cell.length_a   1.000
_cell.length_b   1.000
_cell.length_c   1.000
_cell.angle_alpha   90.00
_cell.angle_beta   90.00
_cell.angle_gamma   90.00
#
_symmetry.space_group_name_H-M   'P 1'
#
loop_
_entity.id
_entity.type
_entity.pdbx_description
1 polymer ?
#
loop_
_entity_poly.entity_id
_entity_poly.type
_entity_poly.pdbx_seq_one_letter_code
_entity_poly.pdbx_strand_id
1 'polypeptide(L)'
;MKLKKLYIALSLSTLSFSSIAAGLDRSGQSISAFLQPGNYAEAGFHLLDPSVKGTDNNGKTVADMGESYYFPTAAIKVQATDQISLGLLYDQPYGGDATYQVDGSDFSETALNEGTKVKVRTNNITALIGYQPTENWNIYAGPVWQTVEADISLRGVAYGGLSALGTYDIDVKQKEAYGWVAGFAYQIPEIALKASVTYRSEIKHKATATETTRLPVPTFSYMQDTLEAVTPQSVNIDLQTGIAPNTLAFTNVRWVHWDQFTVSPTLLGNISEFATQNRQDLISYSKDQWSITSGIGHKFSDKWSGTALVAWDSGAGNPITVLGPTKGYWAVGAGGQYSPAEDYFIQAGMKYFWLGDADAQTGGAIRGKFTNNHALGYSLKIGYRF
;
A
#
# COMPACT_ATOMS: atom_id res chain seq x y z
N MET A 1 -36.15 -24.04 -2.66
CA MET A 1 -36.28 -22.66 -2.15
C MET A 1 -35.17 -21.85 -2.79
N LYS A 2 -35.48 -20.75 -3.48
CA LYS A 2 -34.65 -20.11 -4.51
C LYS A 2 -33.43 -19.38 -3.90
N LEU A 3 -32.31 -20.06 -3.83
CA LEU A 3 -31.01 -19.48 -3.47
C LEU A 3 -30.48 -18.40 -4.47
N LYS A 4 -31.13 -18.30 -5.66
CA LYS A 4 -30.73 -17.31 -6.69
C LYS A 4 -30.71 -15.85 -6.24
N LYS A 5 -31.38 -15.49 -5.13
CA LYS A 5 -31.38 -14.12 -4.58
C LYS A 5 -30.25 -13.82 -3.61
N LEU A 6 -29.43 -14.81 -3.19
CA LEU A 6 -28.29 -14.58 -2.30
C LEU A 6 -27.11 -13.95 -3.03
N TYR A 7 -27.03 -14.13 -4.35
CA TYR A 7 -25.93 -13.68 -5.20
C TYR A 7 -25.75 -12.16 -5.30
N ILE A 8 -26.82 -11.40 -5.23
CA ILE A 8 -26.80 -9.98 -5.58
C ILE A 8 -26.42 -9.11 -4.38
N ALA A 9 -26.52 -9.62 -3.16
CA ALA A 9 -26.43 -8.78 -1.98
C ALA A 9 -25.17 -8.97 -1.11
N LEU A 10 -24.36 -9.99 -1.36
CA LEU A 10 -23.21 -10.32 -0.52
C LEU A 10 -21.86 -10.24 -1.24
N SER A 11 -21.79 -9.54 -2.36
CA SER A 11 -20.48 -9.05 -2.82
C SER A 11 -20.02 -7.93 -1.89
N LEU A 12 -19.81 -8.29 -0.64
CA LEU A 12 -19.05 -7.46 0.27
C LEU A 12 -17.65 -7.40 -0.32
N SER A 13 -17.46 -6.39 -1.19
CA SER A 13 -16.10 -6.02 -1.56
C SER A 13 -15.36 -5.84 -0.26
N THR A 14 -14.37 -6.67 -0.03
CA THR A 14 -13.47 -6.55 1.13
C THR A 14 -13.14 -5.07 1.26
N LEU A 15 -13.38 -4.51 2.43
CA LEU A 15 -12.93 -3.16 2.75
C LEU A 15 -11.41 -3.21 2.66
N SER A 16 -10.90 -2.97 1.44
CA SER A 16 -9.46 -2.88 1.20
C SER A 16 -9.00 -1.58 1.84
N PHE A 17 -8.71 -1.64 3.13
CA PHE A 17 -8.02 -0.57 3.82
C PHE A 17 -6.54 -0.82 3.66
N SER A 18 -5.88 0.17 3.13
CA SER A 18 -4.44 0.21 3.05
C SER A 18 -3.80 0.07 4.40
N SER A 19 -2.69 -0.59 4.39
CA SER A 19 -1.84 -0.73 5.56
C SER A 19 -0.83 0.40 5.59
N ILE A 20 -0.58 0.96 6.77
CA ILE A 20 0.70 1.57 7.08
C ILE A 20 1.62 0.41 7.47
N ALA A 21 1.78 -0.55 6.58
CA ALA A 21 2.74 -1.60 6.82
C ALA A 21 4.14 -1.01 6.71
N ALA A 22 5.05 -1.56 7.47
CA ALA A 22 6.46 -1.42 7.22
C ALA A 22 6.73 -1.87 5.78
N GLY A 23 6.83 -0.95 4.89
CA GLY A 23 6.79 -1.08 3.45
C GLY A 23 5.88 0.02 2.89
N LEU A 24 5.98 0.25 1.62
CA LEU A 24 5.19 1.27 0.95
C LEU A 24 3.81 0.76 0.50
N ASP A 25 3.35 -0.44 0.92
CA ASP A 25 2.09 -1.05 0.42
C ASP A 25 0.85 -0.26 0.88
N ARG A 26 -0.03 0.10 -0.05
CA ARG A 26 -1.22 0.92 0.19
C ARG A 26 -2.54 0.25 -0.19
N SER A 27 -2.77 0.00 -1.48
CA SER A 27 -4.08 -0.45 -1.96
C SER A 27 -4.36 -1.94 -1.74
N GLY A 28 -3.33 -2.75 -1.43
CA GLY A 28 -3.42 -4.21 -1.38
C GLY A 28 -3.77 -4.85 -2.74
N GLN A 29 -3.93 -4.06 -3.79
CA GLN A 29 -4.12 -4.47 -5.19
C GLN A 29 -5.23 -5.52 -5.39
N SER A 30 -6.41 -5.30 -4.80
CA SER A 30 -7.54 -6.23 -4.86
C SER A 30 -8.01 -6.51 -6.29
N ILE A 31 -8.32 -7.77 -6.58
CA ILE A 31 -8.92 -8.23 -7.84
C ILE A 31 -10.46 -8.36 -7.77
N SER A 32 -11.04 -8.09 -6.60
CA SER A 32 -12.44 -8.41 -6.30
C SER A 32 -13.46 -7.77 -7.25
N ALA A 33 -13.19 -6.57 -7.76
CA ALA A 33 -14.04 -5.90 -8.75
C ALA A 33 -14.10 -6.67 -10.07
N PHE A 34 -12.98 -7.21 -10.53
CA PHE A 34 -12.95 -8.01 -11.77
C PHE A 34 -13.69 -9.35 -11.62
N LEU A 35 -13.76 -9.89 -10.42
CA LEU A 35 -14.43 -11.16 -10.11
C LEU A 35 -15.93 -11.00 -9.77
N GLN A 36 -16.52 -9.80 -9.96
CA GLN A 36 -17.96 -9.60 -9.82
C GLN A 36 -18.72 -10.26 -10.97
N PRO A 37 -19.93 -10.76 -10.74
CA PRO A 37 -20.77 -11.31 -11.80
C PRO A 37 -21.28 -10.21 -12.74
N GLY A 38 -21.45 -10.54 -14.03
CA GLY A 38 -22.01 -9.64 -15.04
C GLY A 38 -21.14 -8.42 -15.30
N ASN A 39 -21.77 -7.33 -15.72
CA ASN A 39 -21.11 -6.04 -15.87
C ASN A 39 -21.06 -5.31 -14.53
N TYR A 40 -19.93 -4.69 -14.23
CA TYR A 40 -19.70 -4.07 -12.93
C TYR A 40 -18.79 -2.86 -13.04
N ALA A 41 -19.11 -1.81 -12.30
CA ALA A 41 -18.24 -0.64 -12.11
C ALA A 41 -18.23 -0.23 -10.64
N GLU A 42 -17.07 0.25 -10.16
CA GLU A 42 -16.95 0.84 -8.83
C GLU A 42 -15.98 2.00 -8.83
N ALA A 43 -16.21 2.93 -7.92
CA ALA A 43 -15.25 3.97 -7.56
C ALA A 43 -15.17 4.06 -6.03
N GLY A 44 -13.94 4.19 -5.54
CA GLY A 44 -13.65 4.26 -4.11
C GLY A 44 -12.73 5.41 -3.78
N PHE A 45 -12.85 5.88 -2.54
CA PHE A 45 -11.96 6.88 -1.95
C PHE A 45 -11.55 6.39 -0.57
N HIS A 46 -10.25 6.42 -0.32
CA HIS A 46 -9.66 5.94 0.92
C HIS A 46 -8.85 7.07 1.56
N LEU A 47 -8.98 7.22 2.87
CA LEU A 47 -8.19 8.15 3.68
C LEU A 47 -7.49 7.33 4.77
N LEU A 48 -6.22 7.61 4.98
CA LEU A 48 -5.45 7.08 6.10
C LEU A 48 -4.84 8.23 6.89
N ASP A 49 -5.06 8.19 8.20
CA ASP A 49 -4.62 9.21 9.15
C ASP A 49 -3.72 8.55 10.21
N PRO A 50 -2.38 8.53 10.00
CA PRO A 50 -1.43 7.94 10.91
C PRO A 50 -1.02 8.92 12.01
N SER A 51 -0.70 8.38 13.20
CA SER A 51 0.02 9.08 14.26
C SER A 51 1.26 8.26 14.61
N VAL A 52 2.44 8.77 14.24
CA VAL A 52 3.73 8.09 14.38
C VAL A 52 4.70 8.98 15.13
N LYS A 53 4.99 8.61 16.38
CA LYS A 53 5.84 9.34 17.33
C LYS A 53 6.93 8.42 17.85
N GLY A 54 8.00 9.01 18.36
CA GLY A 54 9.10 8.21 18.88
C GLY A 54 10.03 8.97 19.82
N THR A 55 11.22 8.40 19.96
CA THR A 55 12.34 8.98 20.72
C THR A 55 13.60 8.73 19.92
N ASP A 56 14.44 9.75 19.75
CA ASP A 56 15.76 9.59 19.14
C ASP A 56 16.77 8.93 20.10
N ASN A 57 17.98 8.66 19.62
CA ASN A 57 19.01 8.00 20.43
C ASN A 57 19.53 8.86 21.60
N ASN A 58 19.28 10.17 21.60
CA ASN A 58 19.64 11.07 22.67
C ASN A 58 18.53 11.17 23.74
N GLY A 59 17.44 10.42 23.58
CA GLY A 59 16.28 10.43 24.48
C GLY A 59 15.32 11.59 24.23
N LYS A 60 15.48 12.34 23.14
CA LYS A 60 14.58 13.44 22.79
C LYS A 60 13.33 12.92 22.11
N THR A 61 12.19 13.46 22.49
CA THR A 61 10.91 13.13 21.86
C THR A 61 10.89 13.56 20.41
N VAL A 62 10.51 12.64 19.54
CA VAL A 62 10.20 12.88 18.14
C VAL A 62 8.68 13.09 18.03
N ALA A 63 8.27 14.27 17.60
CA ALA A 63 6.87 14.62 17.40
C ALA A 63 6.24 13.78 16.29
N ASP A 64 4.91 13.88 16.17
CA ASP A 64 4.18 13.15 15.13
C ASP A 64 4.69 13.51 13.74
N MET A 65 5.15 12.51 13.01
CA MET A 65 5.67 12.63 11.65
C MET A 65 4.70 12.09 10.60
N GLY A 66 3.61 11.46 11.01
CA GLY A 66 2.63 10.87 10.11
C GLY A 66 1.82 11.95 9.38
N GLU A 67 1.73 11.85 8.06
CA GLU A 67 0.88 12.73 7.26
C GLU A 67 -0.36 11.96 6.79
N SER A 68 -1.52 12.60 6.93
CA SER A 68 -2.76 12.05 6.37
C SER A 68 -2.69 12.03 4.86
N TYR A 69 -3.05 10.91 4.25
CA TYR A 69 -3.08 10.80 2.80
C TYR A 69 -4.33 10.08 2.29
N TYR A 70 -4.71 10.43 1.09
CA TYR A 70 -5.85 9.82 0.42
C TYR A 70 -5.45 9.22 -0.92
N PHE A 71 -6.19 8.21 -1.34
CA PHE A 71 -6.00 7.58 -2.66
C PHE A 71 -7.34 7.08 -3.20
N PRO A 72 -7.62 7.41 -4.48
CA PRO A 72 -8.79 6.90 -5.19
C PRO A 72 -8.53 5.47 -5.73
N THR A 73 -9.62 4.74 -5.92
CA THR A 73 -9.66 3.48 -6.66
C THR A 73 -10.83 3.51 -7.64
N ALA A 74 -10.68 2.85 -8.78
CA ALA A 74 -11.78 2.68 -9.73
C ALA A 74 -11.63 1.36 -10.47
N ALA A 75 -12.75 0.76 -10.84
CA ALA A 75 -12.75 -0.43 -11.66
C ALA A 75 -14.00 -0.48 -12.56
N ILE A 76 -13.80 -1.02 -13.75
CA ILE A 76 -14.89 -1.42 -14.64
C ILE A 76 -14.62 -2.83 -15.16
N LYS A 77 -15.65 -3.66 -15.17
CA LYS A 77 -15.61 -5.00 -15.74
C LYS A 77 -16.82 -5.18 -16.65
N VAL A 78 -16.59 -5.69 -17.84
CA VAL A 78 -17.62 -5.99 -18.85
C VAL A 78 -17.57 -7.47 -19.17
N GLN A 79 -18.72 -8.14 -19.10
CA GLN A 79 -18.89 -9.50 -19.57
C GLN A 79 -19.15 -9.46 -21.07
N ALA A 80 -18.10 -9.59 -21.88
CA ALA A 80 -18.18 -9.45 -23.33
C ALA A 80 -18.89 -10.61 -24.01
N THR A 81 -18.76 -11.82 -23.47
CA THR A 81 -19.50 -13.04 -23.85
C THR A 81 -19.76 -13.87 -22.59
N ASP A 82 -20.49 -14.98 -22.71
CA ASP A 82 -20.74 -15.89 -21.57
C ASP A 82 -19.43 -16.41 -20.96
N GLN A 83 -18.33 -16.44 -21.72
CA GLN A 83 -17.05 -16.96 -21.28
C GLN A 83 -15.93 -15.93 -21.18
N ILE A 84 -16.07 -14.76 -21.78
CA ILE A 84 -15.00 -13.74 -21.85
C ILE A 84 -15.42 -12.50 -21.08
N SER A 85 -14.57 -12.07 -20.18
CA SER A 85 -14.71 -10.78 -19.49
C SER A 85 -13.49 -9.90 -19.74
N LEU A 86 -13.73 -8.59 -19.76
CA LEU A 86 -12.69 -7.56 -19.87
C LEU A 86 -12.79 -6.65 -18.63
N GLY A 87 -11.66 -6.19 -18.14
CA GLY A 87 -11.61 -5.31 -16.98
C GLY A 87 -10.53 -4.26 -17.08
N LEU A 88 -10.78 -3.13 -16.43
CA LEU A 88 -9.81 -2.08 -16.21
C LEU A 88 -9.90 -1.66 -14.75
N LEU A 89 -8.78 -1.71 -14.03
CA LEU A 89 -8.67 -1.35 -12.63
C LEU A 89 -7.64 -0.24 -12.47
N TYR A 90 -7.97 0.75 -11.65
CA TYR A 90 -7.06 1.82 -11.24
C TYR A 90 -6.90 1.80 -9.73
N ASP A 91 -5.65 1.84 -9.27
CA ASP A 91 -5.29 1.98 -7.86
C ASP A 91 -3.94 2.67 -7.68
N GLN A 92 -3.60 2.99 -6.43
CA GLN A 92 -2.29 3.50 -6.02
C GLN A 92 -1.65 2.49 -5.06
N PRO A 93 -0.91 1.48 -5.58
CA PRO A 93 -0.49 0.34 -4.79
C PRO A 93 0.55 0.66 -3.73
N TYR A 94 1.47 1.58 -4.03
CA TYR A 94 2.57 1.91 -3.15
C TYR A 94 2.68 3.41 -2.92
N GLY A 95 3.20 3.78 -1.73
CA GLY A 95 3.47 5.16 -1.42
C GLY A 95 3.75 5.42 0.05
N GLY A 96 4.29 6.59 0.37
CA GLY A 96 4.57 7.09 1.72
C GLY A 96 4.42 8.60 1.75
N ASP A 97 3.93 9.12 2.87
CA ASP A 97 3.86 10.56 3.12
C ASP A 97 4.16 10.79 4.60
N ALA A 98 5.28 11.46 4.89
CA ALA A 98 5.70 11.72 6.25
C ALA A 98 6.58 12.97 6.31
N THR A 99 6.45 13.74 7.39
CA THR A 99 7.21 14.95 7.63
C THR A 99 7.58 15.05 9.10
N TYR A 100 8.87 14.94 9.42
CA TYR A 100 9.36 15.19 10.76
C TYR A 100 9.23 16.67 11.11
N GLN A 101 8.72 16.94 12.30
CA GLN A 101 8.58 18.31 12.81
C GLN A 101 9.96 18.87 13.19
N VAL A 102 10.08 20.21 13.18
CA VAL A 102 11.30 20.90 13.66
C VAL A 102 11.26 20.96 15.19
N ASP A 103 11.46 19.82 15.80
CA ASP A 103 11.42 19.62 17.26
C ASP A 103 12.81 19.55 17.89
N GLY A 104 13.87 19.68 17.05
CA GLY A 104 15.28 19.57 17.41
C GLY A 104 15.70 18.14 17.74
N SER A 105 14.93 17.11 17.34
CA SER A 105 15.36 15.72 17.32
C SER A 105 16.43 15.50 16.25
N ASP A 106 17.06 14.32 16.29
CA ASP A 106 18.08 13.92 15.31
C ASP A 106 17.57 13.90 13.84
N PHE A 107 16.26 14.02 13.61
CA PHE A 107 15.59 13.97 12.30
C PHE A 107 15.19 15.36 11.78
N SER A 108 15.58 16.43 12.45
CA SER A 108 15.29 17.81 12.05
C SER A 108 16.54 18.69 12.13
N GLU A 109 16.56 19.74 11.30
CA GLU A 109 17.66 20.73 11.27
C GLU A 109 17.11 22.09 11.67
N THR A 110 17.35 22.47 12.91
CA THR A 110 16.85 23.71 13.50
C THR A 110 17.39 24.96 12.81
N ALA A 111 18.66 24.93 12.37
CA ALA A 111 19.29 26.06 11.68
C ALA A 111 18.65 26.36 10.31
N LEU A 112 18.03 25.36 9.68
CA LEU A 112 17.33 25.48 8.42
C LEU A 112 15.81 25.63 8.61
N ASN A 113 15.32 25.37 9.82
CA ASN A 113 13.90 25.23 10.12
C ASN A 113 13.21 24.17 9.24
N GLU A 114 13.87 23.02 9.03
CA GLU A 114 13.43 21.93 8.17
C GLU A 114 13.51 20.58 8.89
N GLY A 115 12.53 19.70 8.66
CA GLY A 115 12.53 18.30 9.10
C GLY A 115 12.74 17.35 7.93
N THR A 116 13.15 16.13 8.22
CA THR A 116 13.17 15.05 7.22
C THR A 116 11.77 14.84 6.65
N LYS A 117 11.68 14.69 5.33
CA LYS A 117 10.44 14.53 4.60
C LYS A 117 10.56 13.41 3.59
N VAL A 118 9.49 12.65 3.44
CA VAL A 118 9.34 11.64 2.39
C VAL A 118 7.97 11.73 1.76
N LYS A 119 7.95 11.70 0.44
CA LYS A 119 6.72 11.65 -0.36
C LYS A 119 6.96 10.74 -1.55
N VAL A 120 6.30 9.59 -1.55
CA VAL A 120 6.36 8.61 -2.63
C VAL A 120 4.96 8.34 -3.15
N ARG A 121 4.78 8.34 -4.45
CA ARG A 121 3.50 8.07 -5.11
C ARG A 121 3.66 7.11 -6.26
N THR A 122 2.66 6.22 -6.39
CA THR A 122 2.49 5.36 -7.57
C THR A 122 1.07 5.49 -8.08
N ASN A 123 0.90 5.37 -9.39
CA ASN A 123 -0.40 5.18 -10.02
C ASN A 123 -0.33 3.91 -10.86
N ASN A 124 -1.40 3.14 -10.84
CA ASN A 124 -1.42 1.82 -11.46
C ASN A 124 -2.72 1.61 -12.24
N ILE A 125 -2.59 1.21 -13.50
CA ILE A 125 -3.70 0.78 -14.34
C ILE A 125 -3.46 -0.67 -14.72
N THR A 126 -4.40 -1.54 -14.38
CA THR A 126 -4.38 -2.96 -14.73
C THR A 126 -5.48 -3.23 -15.75
N ALA A 127 -5.12 -3.67 -16.95
CA ALA A 127 -6.08 -4.18 -17.93
C ALA A 127 -6.12 -5.70 -17.86
N LEU A 128 -7.33 -6.29 -17.89
CA LEU A 128 -7.54 -7.71 -17.69
C LEU A 128 -8.40 -8.31 -18.77
N ILE A 129 -8.04 -9.50 -19.18
CA ILE A 129 -8.92 -10.43 -19.87
C ILE A 129 -9.14 -11.65 -18.99
N GLY A 130 -10.41 -12.09 -18.85
CA GLY A 130 -10.79 -13.28 -18.11
C GLY A 130 -11.46 -14.28 -19.03
N TYR A 131 -11.15 -15.55 -18.85
CA TYR A 131 -11.76 -16.67 -19.52
C TYR A 131 -12.43 -17.61 -18.51
N GLN A 132 -13.73 -17.83 -18.69
CA GLN A 132 -14.58 -18.69 -17.88
C GLN A 132 -14.95 -19.95 -18.66
N PRO A 133 -14.14 -21.01 -18.60
CA PRO A 133 -14.43 -22.28 -19.31
C PRO A 133 -15.70 -22.95 -18.78
N THR A 134 -16.02 -22.71 -17.51
CA THR A 134 -17.24 -23.18 -16.83
C THR A 134 -17.76 -22.10 -15.90
N GLU A 135 -18.95 -22.27 -15.34
CA GLU A 135 -19.54 -21.36 -14.34
C GLU A 135 -18.68 -21.26 -13.04
N ASN A 136 -17.84 -22.26 -12.80
CA ASN A 136 -17.04 -22.35 -11.58
C ASN A 136 -15.64 -21.73 -11.73
N TRP A 137 -15.03 -21.73 -12.91
CA TRP A 137 -13.65 -21.32 -13.12
C TRP A 137 -13.55 -20.00 -13.88
N ASN A 138 -12.66 -19.14 -13.42
CA ASN A 138 -12.25 -17.93 -14.13
C ASN A 138 -10.71 -17.85 -14.10
N ILE A 139 -10.08 -17.84 -15.27
CA ILE A 139 -8.63 -17.65 -15.45
C ILE A 139 -8.45 -16.29 -16.06
N TYR A 140 -7.58 -15.47 -15.51
CA TYR A 140 -7.39 -14.09 -15.97
C TYR A 140 -5.93 -13.69 -16.00
N ALA A 141 -5.60 -12.79 -16.93
CA ALA A 141 -4.29 -12.17 -17.05
C ALA A 141 -4.39 -10.82 -17.73
N GLY A 142 -3.32 -10.04 -17.64
CA GLY A 142 -3.22 -8.79 -18.38
C GLY A 142 -2.01 -7.95 -18.04
N PRO A 143 -1.76 -6.89 -18.84
CA PRO A 143 -0.70 -5.93 -18.60
C PRO A 143 -1.05 -4.98 -17.46
N VAL A 144 0.01 -4.49 -16.83
CA VAL A 144 -0.01 -3.45 -15.80
C VAL A 144 0.85 -2.30 -16.28
N TRP A 145 0.28 -1.09 -16.30
CA TRP A 145 1.00 0.17 -16.44
C TRP A 145 1.10 0.83 -15.10
N GLN A 146 2.29 1.27 -14.70
CA GLN A 146 2.53 1.88 -13.40
C GLN A 146 3.45 3.08 -13.53
N THR A 147 3.18 4.16 -12.77
CA THR A 147 4.11 5.27 -12.59
C THR A 147 4.64 5.29 -11.17
N VAL A 148 5.86 5.80 -11.01
CA VAL A 148 6.47 6.10 -9.72
C VAL A 148 7.06 7.51 -9.75
N GLU A 149 6.92 8.24 -8.64
CA GLU A 149 7.58 9.52 -8.36
C GLU A 149 7.92 9.63 -6.88
N ALA A 150 8.96 10.37 -6.53
CA ALA A 150 9.33 10.60 -5.14
C ALA A 150 10.00 11.96 -4.94
N ASP A 151 9.76 12.55 -3.76
CA ASP A 151 10.41 13.74 -3.24
C ASP A 151 10.83 13.46 -1.80
N ILE A 152 12.13 13.47 -1.51
CA ILE A 152 12.66 13.11 -0.20
C ILE A 152 13.72 14.13 0.21
N SER A 153 13.62 14.61 1.45
CA SER A 153 14.58 15.49 2.08
C SER A 153 15.11 14.85 3.36
N LEU A 154 16.43 14.74 3.52
CA LEU A 154 17.07 14.25 4.74
C LEU A 154 17.56 15.44 5.55
N ARG A 155 17.17 15.53 6.82
CA ARG A 155 17.54 16.64 7.73
C ARG A 155 17.99 16.10 9.07
N GLY A 156 18.97 16.79 9.67
CA GLY A 156 19.39 16.57 11.04
C GLY A 156 20.58 15.65 11.22
N VAL A 157 20.92 15.45 12.50
CA VAL A 157 22.15 14.76 12.95
C VAL A 157 22.10 13.26 12.60
N ALA A 158 20.92 12.67 12.46
CA ALA A 158 20.78 11.29 12.03
C ALA A 158 21.50 11.01 10.70
N TYR A 159 21.65 12.04 9.87
CA TYR A 159 22.31 11.98 8.55
C TYR A 159 23.65 12.75 8.53
N GLY A 160 24.22 13.06 9.71
CA GLY A 160 25.49 13.78 9.86
C GLY A 160 25.36 15.32 9.85
N GLY A 161 24.13 15.86 9.97
CA GLY A 161 23.85 17.29 10.07
C GLY A 161 24.24 18.08 8.82
N LEU A 162 24.50 19.39 9.01
CA LEU A 162 24.82 20.34 7.93
C LEU A 162 26.11 20.03 7.15
N SER A 163 27.03 19.26 7.74
CA SER A 163 28.32 18.92 7.14
C SER A 163 28.31 17.61 6.33
N ALA A 164 27.13 16.97 6.20
CA ALA A 164 26.97 15.72 5.46
C ALA A 164 25.59 15.64 4.79
N LEU A 165 24.92 14.50 4.88
CA LEU A 165 23.62 14.24 4.23
C LEU A 165 22.41 14.91 4.92
N GLY A 166 22.61 15.62 6.06
CA GLY A 166 21.51 16.38 6.72
C GLY A 166 21.05 17.62 5.95
N THR A 167 21.51 17.81 4.73
CA THR A 167 21.01 18.81 3.77
C THR A 167 20.70 18.20 2.40
N TYR A 168 20.54 16.87 2.35
CA TYR A 168 20.32 16.13 1.12
C TYR A 168 18.86 16.22 0.69
N ASP A 169 18.64 16.45 -0.61
CA ASP A 169 17.35 16.41 -1.28
C ASP A 169 17.45 15.54 -2.52
N ILE A 170 16.40 14.78 -2.80
CA ILE A 170 16.25 14.04 -4.04
C ILE A 170 14.85 14.22 -4.60
N ASP A 171 14.77 14.61 -5.88
CA ASP A 171 13.56 14.64 -6.68
C ASP A 171 13.65 13.55 -7.75
N VAL A 172 12.74 12.59 -7.70
CA VAL A 172 12.62 11.50 -8.68
C VAL A 172 11.44 11.81 -9.58
N LYS A 173 11.73 12.16 -10.82
CA LYS A 173 10.72 12.51 -11.82
C LYS A 173 9.82 11.32 -12.12
N GLN A 174 8.53 11.63 -12.29
CA GLN A 174 7.55 10.60 -12.65
C GLN A 174 8.02 9.79 -13.86
N LYS A 175 8.01 8.46 -13.71
CA LYS A 175 8.40 7.52 -14.75
C LYS A 175 7.46 6.34 -14.80
N GLU A 176 6.97 6.05 -16.01
CA GLU A 176 6.16 4.88 -16.31
C GLU A 176 7.03 3.64 -16.52
N ALA A 177 6.47 2.49 -16.16
CA ALA A 177 6.99 1.18 -16.48
C ALA A 177 5.83 0.16 -16.57
N TYR A 178 6.14 -1.04 -17.04
CA TYR A 178 5.13 -2.05 -17.34
C TYR A 178 5.44 -3.36 -16.63
N GLY A 179 4.37 -4.00 -16.19
CA GLY A 179 4.38 -5.34 -15.62
C GLY A 179 3.21 -6.15 -16.14
N TRP A 180 2.92 -7.22 -15.44
CA TRP A 180 1.80 -8.09 -15.76
C TRP A 180 1.19 -8.70 -14.51
N VAL A 181 -0.05 -9.16 -14.64
CA VAL A 181 -0.79 -9.87 -13.63
C VAL A 181 -1.40 -11.13 -14.24
N ALA A 182 -1.45 -12.20 -13.47
CA ALA A 182 -2.19 -13.41 -13.82
C ALA A 182 -2.79 -14.05 -12.57
N GLY A 183 -3.89 -14.76 -12.75
CA GLY A 183 -4.53 -15.44 -11.66
C GLY A 183 -5.66 -16.35 -12.11
N PHE A 184 -6.25 -17.00 -11.14
CA PHE A 184 -7.46 -17.80 -11.34
C PHE A 184 -8.38 -17.69 -10.14
N ALA A 185 -9.65 -17.91 -10.38
CA ALA A 185 -10.68 -18.00 -9.35
C ALA A 185 -11.55 -19.23 -9.55
N TYR A 186 -11.92 -19.84 -8.45
CA TYR A 186 -12.89 -20.92 -8.37
C TYR A 186 -14.06 -20.49 -7.52
N GLN A 187 -15.28 -20.77 -7.98
CA GLN A 187 -16.49 -20.41 -7.25
C GLN A 187 -17.50 -21.54 -7.25
N ILE A 188 -18.22 -21.66 -6.13
CA ILE A 188 -19.43 -22.48 -6.00
C ILE A 188 -20.53 -21.55 -5.52
N PRO A 189 -21.33 -21.07 -6.45
CA PRO A 189 -22.32 -20.06 -6.17
C PRO A 189 -23.34 -20.45 -5.09
N GLU A 190 -23.77 -21.70 -5.04
CA GLU A 190 -24.80 -22.21 -4.14
C GLU A 190 -24.47 -22.02 -2.65
N ILE A 191 -23.19 -22.00 -2.32
CA ILE A 191 -22.69 -21.79 -0.95
C ILE A 191 -21.91 -20.48 -0.82
N ALA A 192 -21.99 -19.58 -1.81
CA ALA A 192 -21.25 -18.33 -1.88
C ALA A 192 -19.73 -18.52 -1.73
N LEU A 193 -19.18 -19.70 -2.08
CA LEU A 193 -17.75 -19.95 -2.09
C LEU A 193 -17.12 -19.23 -3.28
N LYS A 194 -16.07 -18.49 -3.03
CA LYS A 194 -15.15 -17.97 -4.03
C LYS A 194 -13.73 -18.01 -3.46
N ALA A 195 -12.82 -18.63 -4.19
CA ALA A 195 -11.40 -18.64 -3.89
C ALA A 195 -10.64 -18.11 -5.10
N SER A 196 -9.65 -17.25 -4.91
CA SER A 196 -8.80 -16.75 -5.98
C SER A 196 -7.34 -16.67 -5.57
N VAL A 197 -6.45 -16.83 -6.55
CA VAL A 197 -5.03 -16.58 -6.42
C VAL A 197 -4.62 -15.64 -7.53
N THR A 198 -3.98 -14.53 -7.16
CA THR A 198 -3.52 -13.49 -8.09
C THR A 198 -2.05 -13.23 -7.86
N TYR A 199 -1.23 -13.40 -8.88
CA TYR A 199 0.18 -13.02 -8.90
C TYR A 199 0.35 -11.73 -9.70
N ARG A 200 1.18 -10.82 -9.20
CA ARG A 200 1.64 -9.61 -9.89
C ARG A 200 3.15 -9.61 -10.00
N SER A 201 3.65 -9.32 -11.18
CA SER A 201 5.10 -9.24 -11.43
C SER A 201 5.71 -8.03 -10.73
N GLU A 202 7.01 -8.09 -10.46
CA GLU A 202 7.80 -6.90 -10.19
C GLU A 202 7.78 -5.94 -11.40
N ILE A 203 7.97 -4.63 -11.13
CA ILE A 203 8.06 -3.61 -12.18
C ILE A 203 9.30 -2.75 -11.93
N LYS A 204 10.20 -2.70 -12.93
CA LYS A 204 11.46 -1.96 -12.88
C LYS A 204 11.28 -0.58 -13.49
N HIS A 205 11.38 0.44 -12.65
CA HIS A 205 11.35 1.85 -13.07
C HIS A 205 12.77 2.39 -13.17
N LYS A 206 13.08 3.03 -14.28
CA LYS A 206 14.35 3.77 -14.50
C LYS A 206 14.00 5.24 -14.64
N ALA A 207 13.98 5.94 -13.53
CA ALA A 207 13.57 7.33 -13.44
C ALA A 207 14.78 8.27 -13.37
N THR A 208 14.63 9.49 -13.89
CA THR A 208 15.63 10.53 -13.67
C THR A 208 15.51 11.03 -12.24
N ALA A 209 16.59 10.93 -11.47
CA ALA A 209 16.72 11.48 -10.13
C ALA A 209 17.65 12.71 -10.18
N THR A 210 17.23 13.78 -9.52
CA THR A 210 18.05 14.96 -9.27
C THR A 210 18.33 15.03 -7.79
N GLU A 211 19.60 14.91 -7.43
CA GLU A 211 20.08 14.92 -6.05
C GLU A 211 20.86 16.21 -5.79
N THR A 212 20.62 16.84 -4.64
CA THR A 212 21.33 18.05 -4.22
C THR A 212 21.69 18.00 -2.74
N THR A 213 22.76 18.72 -2.37
CA THR A 213 23.13 19.01 -0.98
C THR A 213 23.61 20.45 -0.87
N ARG A 214 23.68 20.97 0.37
CA ARG A 214 24.28 22.30 0.65
C ARG A 214 25.77 22.20 1.03
N LEU A 215 26.44 21.07 0.74
CA LEU A 215 27.87 20.91 1.00
C LEU A 215 28.69 21.84 0.10
N PRO A 216 29.71 22.52 0.64
CA PRO A 216 30.52 23.46 -0.12
C PRO A 216 31.57 22.76 -1.02
N VAL A 217 31.30 21.53 -1.43
CA VAL A 217 32.17 20.72 -2.31
C VAL A 217 31.39 20.47 -3.61
N PRO A 218 31.83 21.01 -4.75
CA PRO A 218 31.09 20.93 -6.01
C PRO A 218 30.72 19.51 -6.43
N THR A 219 31.61 18.54 -6.23
CA THR A 219 31.35 17.11 -6.56
C THR A 219 30.28 16.45 -5.68
N PHE A 220 29.92 17.06 -4.56
CA PHE A 220 28.92 16.58 -3.62
C PHE A 220 27.69 17.50 -3.51
N SER A 221 27.58 18.53 -4.34
CA SER A 221 26.49 19.49 -4.27
C SER A 221 25.33 19.19 -5.20
N TYR A 222 25.57 18.48 -6.30
CA TYR A 222 24.59 18.19 -7.33
C TYR A 222 24.92 16.91 -8.11
N MET A 223 23.90 16.10 -8.37
CA MET A 223 23.95 14.96 -9.29
C MET A 223 22.62 14.80 -10.00
N GLN A 224 22.67 14.50 -11.28
CA GLN A 224 21.50 14.02 -12.01
C GLN A 224 21.86 12.70 -12.68
N ASP A 225 21.11 11.65 -12.35
CA ASP A 225 21.40 10.31 -12.85
C ASP A 225 20.12 9.50 -13.00
N THR A 226 20.23 8.33 -13.59
CA THR A 226 19.15 7.36 -13.65
C THR A 226 19.11 6.53 -12.36
N LEU A 227 18.01 6.66 -11.62
CA LEU A 227 17.70 5.83 -10.46
C LEU A 227 16.84 4.64 -10.88
N GLU A 228 17.26 3.43 -10.53
CA GLU A 228 16.42 2.24 -10.65
C GLU A 228 15.67 2.01 -9.34
N ALA A 229 14.34 1.88 -9.43
CA ALA A 229 13.47 1.49 -8.34
C ALA A 229 12.57 0.34 -8.81
N VAL A 230 12.52 -0.75 -8.05
CA VAL A 230 11.75 -1.94 -8.41
C VAL A 230 10.56 -2.07 -7.47
N THR A 231 9.35 -1.86 -7.98
CA THR A 231 8.16 -2.19 -7.18
C THR A 231 7.99 -3.71 -7.12
N PRO A 232 7.72 -4.28 -5.92
CA PRO A 232 7.88 -5.71 -5.69
C PRO A 232 6.78 -6.55 -6.35
N GLN A 233 7.11 -7.79 -6.66
CA GLN A 233 6.13 -8.81 -6.97
C GLN A 233 5.28 -9.15 -5.75
N SER A 234 4.06 -9.64 -5.98
CA SER A 234 3.14 -10.00 -4.91
C SER A 234 2.18 -11.12 -5.28
N VAL A 235 1.66 -11.78 -4.24
CA VAL A 235 0.60 -12.79 -4.36
C VAL A 235 -0.54 -12.42 -3.41
N ASN A 236 -1.77 -12.41 -3.94
CA ASN A 236 -2.99 -12.33 -3.14
C ASN A 236 -3.73 -13.66 -3.22
N ILE A 237 -4.17 -14.16 -2.08
CA ILE A 237 -5.07 -15.30 -1.96
C ILE A 237 -6.33 -14.81 -1.27
N ASP A 238 -7.45 -14.87 -1.97
CA ASP A 238 -8.74 -14.46 -1.44
C ASP A 238 -9.64 -15.68 -1.30
N LEU A 239 -10.32 -15.79 -0.17
CA LEU A 239 -11.30 -16.82 0.12
C LEU A 239 -12.53 -16.20 0.76
N GLN A 240 -13.71 -16.56 0.27
CA GLN A 240 -14.97 -16.29 0.94
C GLN A 240 -15.89 -17.50 0.85
N THR A 241 -16.78 -17.65 1.84
CA THR A 241 -17.81 -18.70 1.83
C THR A 241 -19.00 -18.31 2.71
N GLY A 242 -20.18 -18.76 2.35
CA GLY A 242 -21.36 -18.68 3.22
C GLY A 242 -21.22 -19.60 4.41
N ILE A 243 -21.43 -19.08 5.62
CA ILE A 243 -21.33 -19.85 6.87
C ILE A 243 -22.68 -20.00 7.60
N ALA A 244 -23.62 -19.14 7.29
CA ALA A 244 -25.00 -19.18 7.76
C ALA A 244 -25.93 -18.40 6.81
N PRO A 245 -27.25 -18.48 6.96
CA PRO A 245 -28.16 -17.64 6.18
C PRO A 245 -27.78 -16.16 6.28
N ASN A 246 -27.67 -15.48 5.14
CA ASN A 246 -27.30 -14.08 5.03
C ASN A 246 -25.91 -13.74 5.62
N THR A 247 -25.07 -14.71 5.89
CA THR A 247 -23.75 -14.50 6.52
C THR A 247 -22.66 -15.19 5.74
N LEU A 248 -21.60 -14.45 5.41
CA LEU A 248 -20.39 -14.99 4.83
C LEU A 248 -19.17 -14.71 5.72
N ALA A 249 -18.20 -15.60 5.66
CA ALA A 249 -16.85 -15.35 6.14
C ALA A 249 -15.93 -15.11 4.95
N PHE A 250 -14.91 -14.30 5.15
CA PHE A 250 -13.89 -14.05 4.14
C PHE A 250 -12.50 -13.94 4.78
N THR A 251 -11.49 -14.25 3.98
CA THR A 251 -10.08 -14.06 4.32
C THR A 251 -9.31 -13.63 3.07
N ASN A 252 -8.37 -12.73 3.25
CA ASN A 252 -7.35 -12.37 2.27
C ASN A 252 -5.98 -12.60 2.91
N VAL A 253 -5.10 -13.28 2.20
CA VAL A 253 -3.68 -13.42 2.54
C VAL A 253 -2.88 -12.77 1.43
N ARG A 254 -2.01 -11.83 1.78
CA ARG A 254 -1.13 -11.15 0.82
C ARG A 254 0.33 -11.34 1.21
N TRP A 255 1.15 -11.71 0.23
CA TRP A 255 2.59 -11.71 0.29
C TRP A 255 3.16 -10.66 -0.68
N VAL A 256 4.17 -9.91 -0.22
CA VAL A 256 4.90 -8.92 -1.01
C VAL A 256 6.40 -9.11 -0.80
N HIS A 257 7.13 -9.23 -1.89
CA HIS A 257 8.57 -9.52 -1.89
C HIS A 257 9.40 -8.26 -1.65
N TRP A 258 9.46 -7.80 -0.41
CA TRP A 258 10.17 -6.59 -0.02
C TRP A 258 11.65 -6.80 0.31
N ASP A 259 12.11 -8.02 0.58
CA ASP A 259 13.47 -8.30 1.08
C ASP A 259 14.58 -7.89 0.09
N GLN A 260 14.26 -7.69 -1.18
CA GLN A 260 15.19 -7.24 -2.23
C GLN A 260 14.96 -5.77 -2.62
N PHE A 261 14.01 -5.09 -1.98
CA PHE A 261 13.73 -3.69 -2.30
C PHE A 261 14.82 -2.79 -1.75
N THR A 262 15.52 -2.12 -2.67
CA THR A 262 16.51 -1.08 -2.34
C THR A 262 16.35 0.11 -3.28
N VAL A 263 16.63 1.30 -2.76
CA VAL A 263 16.73 2.55 -3.51
C VAL A 263 18.09 3.17 -3.19
N SER A 264 18.98 3.21 -4.17
CA SER A 264 20.41 3.56 -4.00
C SER A 264 20.79 4.74 -4.90
N PRO A 265 20.49 5.99 -4.51
CA PRO A 265 20.84 7.18 -5.28
C PRO A 265 22.36 7.36 -5.38
N THR A 266 22.81 7.92 -6.48
CA THR A 266 24.25 8.01 -6.80
C THR A 266 24.99 8.97 -5.90
N LEU A 267 24.47 10.20 -5.69
CA LEU A 267 25.13 11.21 -4.86
C LEU A 267 25.14 10.81 -3.37
N LEU A 268 24.00 10.32 -2.86
CA LEU A 268 23.91 9.80 -1.49
C LEU A 268 24.92 8.69 -1.26
N GLY A 269 25.00 7.73 -2.18
CA GLY A 269 25.97 6.65 -2.13
C GLY A 269 27.42 7.16 -2.12
N ASN A 270 27.78 8.11 -2.98
CA ASN A 270 29.12 8.67 -3.05
C ASN A 270 29.51 9.43 -1.78
N ILE A 271 28.60 10.24 -1.23
CA ILE A 271 28.86 10.98 0.03
C ILE A 271 29.01 10.02 1.21
N SER A 272 28.14 9.02 1.33
CA SER A 272 28.21 8.05 2.41
C SER A 272 29.47 7.19 2.32
N GLU A 273 29.86 6.76 1.13
CA GLU A 273 31.10 6.00 0.90
C GLU A 273 32.33 6.82 1.23
N PHE A 274 32.37 8.10 0.84
CA PHE A 274 33.47 9.01 1.20
C PHE A 274 33.57 9.22 2.71
N ALA A 275 32.43 9.40 3.40
CA ALA A 275 32.38 9.70 4.83
C ALA A 275 32.63 8.48 5.73
N THR A 276 32.15 7.28 5.30
CA THR A 276 32.09 6.08 6.17
C THR A 276 32.80 4.86 5.59
N GLN A 277 33.33 4.94 4.37
CA GLN A 277 33.86 3.84 3.56
C GLN A 277 32.81 2.74 3.23
N ASN A 278 31.53 3.06 3.42
CA ASN A 278 30.42 2.18 3.10
C ASN A 278 29.35 2.96 2.31
N ARG A 279 29.04 2.46 1.13
CA ARG A 279 27.94 2.99 0.34
C ARG A 279 26.60 2.65 0.99
N GLN A 280 25.77 3.66 1.22
CA GLN A 280 24.48 3.51 1.88
C GLN A 280 23.32 3.61 0.87
N ASP A 281 22.27 2.86 1.13
CA ASP A 281 21.00 3.00 0.45
C ASP A 281 20.12 4.04 1.14
N LEU A 282 19.27 4.70 0.37
CA LEU A 282 18.26 5.62 0.90
C LEU A 282 17.14 4.86 1.62
N ILE A 283 16.69 3.76 1.02
CA ILE A 283 15.69 2.85 1.58
C ILE A 283 16.11 1.42 1.26
N SER A 284 16.03 0.54 2.24
CA SER A 284 16.13 -0.91 2.05
C SER A 284 15.24 -1.63 3.06
N TYR A 285 14.68 -2.77 2.64
CA TYR A 285 13.90 -3.65 3.52
C TYR A 285 14.62 -4.99 3.68
N SER A 286 14.42 -5.65 4.80
CA SER A 286 15.19 -6.84 5.17
C SER A 286 14.36 -8.13 5.19
N LYS A 287 13.06 -8.05 4.96
CA LYS A 287 12.14 -9.20 4.98
C LYS A 287 10.95 -8.98 4.04
N ASP A 288 10.42 -10.07 3.55
CA ASP A 288 9.12 -10.09 2.89
C ASP A 288 8.01 -9.73 3.87
N GLN A 289 6.98 -9.09 3.32
CA GLN A 289 5.78 -8.74 4.06
C GLN A 289 4.67 -9.78 3.83
N TRP A 290 4.03 -10.14 4.92
CA TRP A 290 2.82 -10.95 4.93
C TRP A 290 1.70 -10.20 5.63
N SER A 291 0.52 -10.17 5.04
CA SER A 291 -0.66 -9.64 5.70
C SER A 291 -1.84 -10.59 5.58
N ILE A 292 -2.67 -10.60 6.62
CA ILE A 292 -3.89 -11.42 6.68
C ILE A 292 -5.03 -10.51 7.14
N THR A 293 -6.10 -10.50 6.38
CA THR A 293 -7.37 -9.85 6.78
C THR A 293 -8.47 -10.89 6.77
N SER A 294 -9.16 -11.05 7.88
CA SER A 294 -10.29 -11.98 7.99
C SER A 294 -11.50 -11.30 8.61
N GLY A 295 -12.68 -11.67 8.18
CA GLY A 295 -13.88 -11.04 8.68
C GLY A 295 -15.17 -11.79 8.32
N ILE A 296 -16.24 -11.21 8.79
CA ILE A 296 -17.61 -11.67 8.52
C ILE A 296 -18.44 -10.54 7.93
N GLY A 297 -19.32 -10.88 7.00
CA GLY A 297 -20.31 -9.99 6.46
C GLY A 297 -21.71 -10.54 6.71
N HIS A 298 -22.64 -9.68 7.11
CA HIS A 298 -24.03 -10.06 7.35
C HIS A 298 -25.00 -9.12 6.65
N LYS A 299 -25.99 -9.72 5.98
CA LYS A 299 -27.10 -9.00 5.36
C LYS A 299 -28.25 -8.89 6.35
N PHE A 300 -28.48 -7.70 6.86
CA PHE A 300 -29.56 -7.42 7.85
C PHE A 300 -30.93 -7.32 7.16
N SER A 301 -30.95 -6.79 5.93
CA SER A 301 -32.16 -6.63 5.11
C SER A 301 -31.77 -6.61 3.63
N ASP A 302 -32.76 -6.47 2.72
CA ASP A 302 -32.48 -6.36 1.29
C ASP A 302 -31.67 -5.12 0.92
N LYS A 303 -31.69 -4.10 1.77
CA LYS A 303 -30.98 -2.82 1.55
C LYS A 303 -29.74 -2.64 2.40
N TRP A 304 -29.59 -3.35 3.52
CA TRP A 304 -28.52 -3.10 4.47
C TRP A 304 -27.69 -4.35 4.75
N SER A 305 -26.41 -4.21 4.67
CA SER A 305 -25.45 -5.21 5.16
C SER A 305 -24.31 -4.53 5.93
N GLY A 306 -23.63 -5.30 6.76
CA GLY A 306 -22.52 -4.85 7.54
C GLY A 306 -21.39 -5.87 7.54
N THR A 307 -20.18 -5.38 7.84
CA THR A 307 -18.95 -6.17 7.88
C THR A 307 -18.19 -5.84 9.15
N ALA A 308 -17.60 -6.86 9.78
CA ALA A 308 -16.58 -6.70 10.81
C ALA A 308 -15.36 -7.53 10.43
N LEU A 309 -14.16 -7.01 10.69
CA LEU A 309 -12.91 -7.67 10.33
C LEU A 309 -11.81 -7.44 11.36
N VAL A 310 -10.84 -8.34 11.32
CA VAL A 310 -9.55 -8.22 11.97
C VAL A 310 -8.47 -8.34 10.91
N ALA A 311 -7.33 -7.67 11.12
CA ALA A 311 -6.21 -7.78 10.22
C ALA A 311 -4.88 -7.78 10.98
N TRP A 312 -3.89 -8.40 10.37
CA TRP A 312 -2.53 -8.47 10.85
C TRP A 312 -1.55 -8.29 9.68
N ASP A 313 -0.42 -7.68 9.96
CA ASP A 313 0.68 -7.46 9.01
C ASP A 313 2.03 -7.65 9.72
N SER A 314 2.94 -8.36 9.08
CA SER A 314 4.26 -8.69 9.65
C SER A 314 5.24 -7.51 9.62
N GLY A 315 5.01 -6.52 8.76
CA GLY A 315 6.03 -5.57 8.35
C GLY A 315 7.11 -6.17 7.44
N ALA A 316 7.99 -5.33 6.97
CA ALA A 316 9.09 -5.67 6.05
C ALA A 316 10.47 -5.71 6.75
N GLY A 317 10.50 -5.98 8.05
CA GLY A 317 11.70 -6.09 8.88
C GLY A 317 11.72 -5.18 10.10
N ASN A 318 12.75 -5.36 10.94
CA ASN A 318 13.13 -4.47 12.05
C ASN A 318 14.60 -4.78 12.39
N PRO A 319 15.51 -3.79 12.39
CA PRO A 319 15.26 -2.36 12.20
C PRO A 319 14.71 -1.99 10.83
N ILE A 320 13.98 -0.87 10.77
CA ILE A 320 13.34 -0.35 9.56
C ILE A 320 13.84 1.06 9.24
N THR A 321 13.65 1.53 8.00
CA THR A 321 14.05 2.89 7.61
C THR A 321 13.36 3.96 8.46
N VAL A 322 14.11 5.00 8.81
CA VAL A 322 13.58 6.21 9.48
C VAL A 322 12.54 6.95 8.64
N LEU A 323 12.45 6.68 7.33
CA LEU A 323 11.49 7.29 6.43
C LEU A 323 10.07 6.71 6.57
N GLY A 324 9.91 5.63 7.35
CA GLY A 324 8.62 5.01 7.66
C GLY A 324 8.78 4.04 8.84
N PRO A 325 9.00 4.55 10.07
CA PRO A 325 9.43 3.73 11.19
C PRO A 325 8.26 2.99 11.86
N THR A 326 7.67 2.03 11.13
CA THR A 326 6.60 1.17 11.63
C THR A 326 6.86 -0.29 11.26
N LYS A 327 6.56 -1.22 12.16
CA LYS A 327 6.75 -2.66 11.96
C LYS A 327 5.41 -3.38 11.91
N GLY A 328 4.76 -3.40 10.73
CA GLY A 328 3.46 -4.04 10.58
C GLY A 328 2.40 -3.48 11.51
N TYR A 329 1.32 -4.24 11.70
CA TYR A 329 0.20 -3.80 12.56
C TYR A 329 -0.73 -4.96 12.95
N TRP A 330 -1.54 -4.73 13.98
CA TRP A 330 -2.85 -5.35 14.19
C TRP A 330 -3.95 -4.32 13.90
N ALA A 331 -5.09 -4.78 13.42
CA ALA A 331 -6.20 -3.86 13.18
C ALA A 331 -7.56 -4.53 13.36
N VAL A 332 -8.55 -3.70 13.67
CA VAL A 332 -9.97 -4.06 13.64
C VAL A 332 -10.72 -3.07 12.76
N GLY A 333 -11.72 -3.53 12.06
CA GLY A 333 -12.52 -2.67 11.20
C GLY A 333 -13.97 -3.08 11.13
N ALA A 334 -14.80 -2.10 10.81
CA ALA A 334 -16.22 -2.29 10.55
C ALA A 334 -16.68 -1.44 9.37
N GLY A 335 -17.70 -1.89 8.68
CA GLY A 335 -18.30 -1.14 7.59
C GLY A 335 -19.74 -1.50 7.36
N GLY A 336 -20.42 -0.63 6.64
CA GLY A 336 -21.80 -0.80 6.23
C GLY A 336 -21.97 -0.58 4.74
N GLN A 337 -22.92 -1.28 4.15
CA GLN A 337 -23.35 -1.09 2.78
C GLN A 337 -24.85 -0.81 2.75
N TYR A 338 -25.21 0.20 1.99
CA TYR A 338 -26.57 0.54 1.67
C TYR A 338 -26.81 0.33 0.18
N SER A 339 -27.81 -0.52 -0.16
CA SER A 339 -28.20 -0.84 -1.54
C SER A 339 -29.64 -0.33 -1.74
N PRO A 340 -29.83 0.93 -2.18
CA PRO A 340 -31.15 1.51 -2.41
C PRO A 340 -31.92 0.79 -3.54
N ALA A 341 -31.20 0.23 -4.52
CA ALA A 341 -31.70 -0.63 -5.58
C ALA A 341 -30.81 -1.88 -5.74
N GLU A 342 -31.23 -2.83 -6.58
CA GLU A 342 -30.49 -4.10 -6.79
C GLU A 342 -29.18 -3.91 -7.56
N ASP A 343 -29.09 -2.87 -8.36
CA ASP A 343 -28.02 -2.58 -9.31
C ASP A 343 -26.92 -1.69 -8.75
N TYR A 344 -27.14 -0.92 -7.67
CA TYR A 344 -26.10 -0.08 -7.10
C TYR A 344 -26.07 -0.07 -5.57
N PHE A 345 -24.91 0.26 -5.02
CA PHE A 345 -24.68 0.37 -3.58
C PHE A 345 -23.72 1.49 -3.23
N ILE A 346 -23.83 1.95 -2.00
CA ILE A 346 -22.86 2.81 -1.33
C ILE A 346 -22.33 2.04 -0.13
N GLN A 347 -21.01 2.01 0.04
CA GLN A 347 -20.33 1.35 1.14
C GLN A 347 -19.43 2.35 1.85
N ALA A 348 -19.48 2.34 3.18
CA ALA A 348 -18.57 3.12 4.02
C ALA A 348 -17.99 2.21 5.10
N GLY A 349 -16.74 2.50 5.50
CA GLY A 349 -16.08 1.74 6.54
C GLY A 349 -14.97 2.49 7.23
N MET A 350 -14.61 1.98 8.40
CA MET A 350 -13.53 2.49 9.24
C MET A 350 -12.69 1.33 9.77
N LYS A 351 -11.39 1.57 9.91
CA LYS A 351 -10.42 0.61 10.47
C LYS A 351 -9.47 1.34 11.42
N TYR A 352 -9.25 0.77 12.60
CA TYR A 352 -8.26 1.22 13.56
C TYR A 352 -7.06 0.28 13.52
N PHE A 353 -5.85 0.86 13.48
CA PHE A 353 -4.60 0.14 13.41
C PHE A 353 -3.76 0.40 14.65
N TRP A 354 -3.31 -0.64 15.32
CA TRP A 354 -2.20 -0.61 16.26
C TRP A 354 -0.93 -0.90 15.49
N LEU A 355 -0.09 0.11 15.29
CA LEU A 355 1.17 -0.01 14.56
C LEU A 355 2.21 -0.69 15.44
N GLY A 356 2.98 -1.61 14.85
CA GLY A 356 4.02 -2.32 15.58
C GLY A 356 5.22 -1.42 15.92
N ASP A 357 5.80 -1.64 17.08
CA ASP A 357 6.99 -0.93 17.55
C ASP A 357 8.18 -1.17 16.62
N ALA A 358 8.93 -0.11 16.33
CA ALA A 358 10.03 -0.13 15.39
C ALA A 358 11.31 0.54 15.92
N ASP A 359 12.45 -0.10 15.66
CA ASP A 359 13.77 0.51 15.75
C ASP A 359 14.06 1.17 14.39
N ALA A 360 14.09 2.49 14.37
CA ALA A 360 14.33 3.27 13.16
C ALA A 360 15.82 3.37 12.84
N GLN A 361 16.23 3.02 11.61
CA GLN A 361 17.62 3.03 11.18
C GLN A 361 17.86 3.90 9.95
N THR A 362 19.05 4.45 9.87
CA THR A 362 19.67 5.00 8.67
C THR A 362 21.18 4.84 8.74
N GLY A 363 21.84 4.66 7.60
CA GLY A 363 23.28 4.43 7.54
C GLY A 363 23.74 3.18 8.30
N GLY A 364 22.90 2.14 8.38
CA GLY A 364 23.19 0.90 9.10
C GLY A 364 23.18 1.03 10.64
N ALA A 365 22.77 2.18 11.19
CA ALA A 365 22.70 2.43 12.63
C ALA A 365 21.27 2.76 13.07
N ILE A 366 20.86 2.23 14.22
CA ILE A 366 19.59 2.61 14.85
C ILE A 366 19.72 4.07 15.31
N ARG A 367 18.72 4.90 14.98
CA ARG A 367 18.66 6.34 15.26
C ARG A 367 17.51 6.73 16.17
N GLY A 368 16.58 5.83 16.44
CA GLY A 368 15.44 6.10 17.30
C GLY A 368 14.53 4.88 17.49
N LYS A 369 13.58 5.03 18.41
CA LYS A 369 12.55 4.04 18.70
C LYS A 369 11.17 4.66 18.57
N PHE A 370 10.29 3.99 17.85
CA PHE A 370 8.92 4.43 17.59
C PHE A 370 7.97 3.40 18.16
N THR A 371 7.18 3.77 19.17
CA THR A 371 6.36 2.84 19.96
C THR A 371 4.99 3.42 20.24
N ASN A 372 3.99 2.53 20.48
CA ASN A 372 2.62 2.91 20.80
C ASN A 372 1.95 3.78 19.74
N ASN A 373 2.23 3.53 18.49
CA ASN A 373 1.71 4.26 17.34
C ASN A 373 0.41 3.65 16.82
N HIS A 374 -0.39 4.45 16.14
CA HIS A 374 -1.68 4.02 15.61
C HIS A 374 -2.04 4.76 14.33
N ALA A 375 -3.09 4.28 13.65
CA ALA A 375 -3.69 4.97 12.53
C ALA A 375 -5.20 4.75 12.45
N LEU A 376 -5.90 5.66 11.78
CA LEU A 376 -7.28 5.52 11.39
C LEU A 376 -7.39 5.45 9.87
N GLY A 377 -8.12 4.47 9.38
CA GLY A 377 -8.45 4.33 7.96
C GLY A 377 -9.93 4.51 7.73
N TYR A 378 -10.29 5.26 6.70
CA TYR A 378 -11.65 5.47 6.25
C TYR A 378 -11.78 5.10 4.79
N SER A 379 -12.93 4.56 4.42
CA SER A 379 -13.23 4.24 3.02
C SER A 379 -14.66 4.60 2.69
N LEU A 380 -14.84 5.07 1.47
CA LEU A 380 -16.14 5.26 0.83
C LEU A 380 -16.07 4.64 -0.56
N LYS A 381 -17.07 3.86 -0.93
CA LYS A 381 -17.15 3.21 -2.24
C LYS A 381 -18.57 3.28 -2.77
N ILE A 382 -18.71 3.50 -4.05
CA ILE A 382 -19.94 3.31 -4.79
C ILE A 382 -19.73 2.22 -5.84
N GLY A 383 -20.71 1.38 -6.04
CA GLY A 383 -20.65 0.31 -7.05
C GLY A 383 -21.96 0.21 -7.81
N TYR A 384 -21.85 -0.18 -9.09
CA TYR A 384 -22.95 -0.30 -10.02
C TYR A 384 -22.84 -1.58 -10.85
N ARG A 385 -23.96 -2.28 -11.00
CA ARG A 385 -24.14 -3.47 -11.86
C ARG A 385 -25.05 -3.11 -13.00
N PHE A 386 -24.68 -3.43 -14.24
CA PHE A 386 -25.43 -3.01 -15.43
C PHE A 386 -25.46 -4.09 -16.50
#